data_f302c953c1f90159b2e9832c93ecbe57
#
_entry.id   f302c953c1f90159b2e9832c93ecbe57
#
_cell.length_a   1.000
_cell.length_b   1.000
_cell.length_c   1.000
_cell.angle_alpha   90.00
_cell.angle_beta   90.00
_cell.angle_gamma   90.00
#
_symmetry.space_group_name_H-M   'P 1'
#
loop_
_entity.id
_entity.type
_entity.pdbx_description
1 polymer ?
#
loop_
_entity_poly.entity_id
_entity_poly.type
_entity_poly.pdbx_seq_one_letter_code
_entity_poly.pdbx_strand_id
1 'polypeptide(L)'
;MKIGIYTLGCKVNQYETQAMEQELTARGHELVDFESSADAYIINTCSVTAVSDKKSRQMIRRAKKNSPDAVVAACGCYVQTHEEEAKSLGIDLLMGTNDRARFLDRLEEAVKTRETVADIDDALRRRTFEVLPAGGMANRTRAMLKVEDGCVNFCTYCIIPYARGPVRSLPMDKAAEQVRALRSQGYRELVVTGIEISSYGHDLKDGTTLIDLLELIALEGGEMRIRLGSLEPRTVTREFCERAKKLPTLCPHFHLSMQSGCDATLRRMNRRYDTARYYESVELLREYFDDPAITTDLITGFPEETEEEFGETLAFIEKCGFAAMHIFPYSVRPGTKAAAMAQVDMSVREERAARAAAVAERMHQGYLARCVGKSFPVLFEQDRREGSVGHAPNYMPVTVGMKGLHNTVQNVRITAVDGDGLRGEPEET
;
A
#
# COMPACT_ATOMS: atom_id res chain seq x y z
N MET A 1 -8.70 -1.70 29.42
CA MET A 1 -8.76 -0.28 28.98
C MET A 1 -9.54 -0.21 27.70
N LYS A 2 -10.23 0.91 27.46
CA LYS A 2 -10.83 1.26 26.17
C LYS A 2 -9.81 2.01 25.32
N ILE A 3 -9.55 1.54 24.10
CA ILE A 3 -8.51 2.10 23.23
C ILE A 3 -9.11 2.41 21.85
N GLY A 4 -9.02 3.69 21.45
CA GLY A 4 -9.37 4.12 20.10
C GLY A 4 -8.14 4.16 19.20
N ILE A 5 -8.22 3.61 17.99
CA ILE A 5 -7.10 3.60 17.05
C ILE A 5 -7.48 4.32 15.76
N TYR A 6 -6.57 5.16 15.27
CA TYR A 6 -6.71 5.80 13.97
C TYR A 6 -5.47 5.58 13.11
N THR A 7 -5.68 5.06 11.89
CA THR A 7 -4.59 4.75 10.96
C THR A 7 -4.60 5.69 9.78
N LEU A 8 -3.45 6.26 9.50
CA LEU A 8 -3.18 7.04 8.29
C LEU A 8 -2.15 6.33 7.43
N GLY A 9 -2.23 6.52 6.13
CA GLY A 9 -1.17 6.13 5.19
C GLY A 9 -1.40 4.85 4.41
N CYS A 10 -0.32 4.10 4.22
CA CYS A 10 -0.23 2.99 3.29
C CYS A 10 -0.70 1.64 3.88
N LYS A 11 -0.68 0.61 3.04
CA LYS A 11 -1.01 -0.78 3.45
C LYS A 11 -0.11 -1.30 4.58
N VAL A 12 1.15 -0.85 4.64
CA VAL A 12 2.08 -1.21 5.73
C VAL A 12 1.58 -0.65 7.06
N ASN A 13 1.15 0.62 7.13
CA ASN A 13 0.57 1.17 8.35
C ASN A 13 -0.73 0.45 8.73
N GLN A 14 -1.56 0.07 7.76
CA GLN A 14 -2.77 -0.70 8.03
C GLN A 14 -2.45 -2.09 8.61
N TYR A 15 -1.46 -2.79 8.04
CA TYR A 15 -0.99 -4.06 8.57
C TYR A 15 -0.45 -3.93 10.01
N GLU A 16 0.39 -2.92 10.27
CA GLU A 16 0.93 -2.66 11.61
C GLU A 16 -0.18 -2.34 12.63
N THR A 17 -1.20 -1.59 12.21
CA THR A 17 -2.37 -1.33 13.06
C THR A 17 -3.16 -2.60 13.35
N GLN A 18 -3.42 -3.43 12.35
CA GLN A 18 -4.11 -4.71 12.55
C GLN A 18 -3.37 -5.62 13.54
N ALA A 19 -2.04 -5.65 13.46
CA ALA A 19 -1.23 -6.39 14.41
C ALA A 19 -1.34 -5.84 15.85
N MET A 20 -1.34 -4.51 16.00
CA MET A 20 -1.56 -3.88 17.31
C MET A 20 -2.98 -4.15 17.85
N GLU A 21 -4.01 -4.12 17.02
CA GLU A 21 -5.39 -4.45 17.40
C GLU A 21 -5.51 -5.89 17.91
N GLN A 22 -4.86 -6.85 17.23
CA GLN A 22 -4.83 -8.25 17.68
C GLN A 22 -4.15 -8.38 19.04
N GLU A 23 -2.98 -7.78 19.19
CA GLU A 23 -2.21 -7.85 20.43
C GLU A 23 -2.95 -7.19 21.60
N LEU A 24 -3.54 -6.02 21.40
CA LEU A 24 -4.36 -5.33 22.41
C LEU A 24 -5.57 -6.16 22.85
N THR A 25 -6.24 -6.80 21.89
CA THR A 25 -7.36 -7.69 22.19
C THR A 25 -6.90 -8.91 22.98
N ALA A 26 -5.75 -9.51 22.62
CA ALA A 26 -5.17 -10.63 23.34
C ALA A 26 -4.75 -10.27 24.79
N ARG A 27 -4.34 -9.01 25.03
CA ARG A 27 -4.06 -8.45 26.35
C ARG A 27 -5.31 -8.10 27.15
N GLY A 28 -6.52 -8.30 26.60
CA GLY A 28 -7.80 -8.02 27.27
C GLY A 28 -8.24 -6.57 27.24
N HIS A 29 -7.75 -5.78 26.28
CA HIS A 29 -8.23 -4.42 26.06
C HIS A 29 -9.46 -4.42 25.13
N GLU A 30 -10.32 -3.40 25.29
CA GLU A 30 -11.49 -3.17 24.47
C GLU A 30 -11.15 -2.13 23.39
N LEU A 31 -11.27 -2.52 22.12
CA LEU A 31 -11.15 -1.60 21.00
C LEU A 31 -12.49 -0.86 20.80
N VAL A 32 -12.43 0.47 20.79
CA VAL A 32 -13.59 1.33 20.59
C VAL A 32 -13.44 2.21 19.35
N ASP A 33 -14.57 2.72 18.86
CA ASP A 33 -14.52 3.70 17.77
C ASP A 33 -13.69 4.92 18.19
N PHE A 34 -12.89 5.45 17.27
CA PHE A 34 -11.99 6.58 17.53
C PHE A 34 -12.73 7.84 18.00
N GLU A 35 -13.99 7.99 17.62
CA GLU A 35 -14.85 9.11 18.07
C GLU A 35 -15.46 8.90 19.45
N SER A 36 -15.38 7.70 19.99
CA SER A 36 -15.86 7.37 21.34
C SER A 36 -14.87 7.81 22.41
N SER A 37 -15.35 7.99 23.64
CA SER A 37 -14.49 8.20 24.80
C SER A 37 -13.66 6.95 25.09
N ALA A 38 -12.37 7.12 25.30
CA ALA A 38 -11.41 6.07 25.55
C ALA A 38 -10.42 6.42 26.66
N ASP A 39 -9.76 5.40 27.23
CA ASP A 39 -8.65 5.56 28.19
C ASP A 39 -7.35 5.97 27.48
N ALA A 40 -7.19 5.50 26.24
CA ALA A 40 -6.06 5.85 25.39
C ALA A 40 -6.45 5.91 23.91
N TYR A 41 -5.71 6.70 23.14
CA TYR A 41 -5.80 6.75 21.68
C TYR A 41 -4.44 6.46 21.06
N ILE A 42 -4.45 5.63 20.02
CA ILE A 42 -3.29 5.35 19.20
C ILE A 42 -3.49 6.00 17.81
N ILE A 43 -2.54 6.81 17.37
CA ILE A 43 -2.53 7.39 16.02
C ILE A 43 -1.32 6.84 15.27
N ASN A 44 -1.55 5.90 14.34
CA ASN A 44 -0.51 5.43 13.42
C ASN A 44 -0.40 6.41 12.26
N THR A 45 0.65 7.21 12.27
CA THR A 45 0.81 8.41 11.45
C THR A 45 1.48 8.15 10.11
N CYS A 46 1.19 9.01 9.13
CA CYS A 46 1.78 8.98 7.80
C CYS A 46 2.48 10.29 7.48
N SER A 47 3.56 10.20 6.65
CA SER A 47 4.35 11.36 6.18
C SER A 47 4.67 11.29 4.68
N VAL A 48 3.87 10.58 3.88
CA VAL A 48 4.13 10.47 2.42
C VAL A 48 3.81 11.79 1.70
N THR A 49 2.81 12.54 2.15
CA THR A 49 2.44 13.85 1.58
C THR A 49 2.23 14.90 2.68
N ALA A 50 2.32 16.18 2.32
CA ALA A 50 2.02 17.29 3.25
C ALA A 50 0.57 17.23 3.77
N VAL A 51 -0.36 16.72 2.96
CA VAL A 51 -1.75 16.47 3.38
C VAL A 51 -1.80 15.40 4.47
N SER A 52 -1.01 14.34 4.34
CA SER A 52 -0.92 13.29 5.37
C SER A 52 -0.36 13.82 6.69
N ASP A 53 0.65 14.69 6.66
CA ASP A 53 1.17 15.33 7.87
C ASP A 53 0.12 16.21 8.56
N LYS A 54 -0.57 17.05 7.75
CA LYS A 54 -1.66 17.89 8.26
C LYS A 54 -2.74 17.03 8.92
N LYS A 55 -3.11 15.93 8.29
CA LYS A 55 -4.14 15.01 8.82
C LYS A 55 -3.64 14.27 10.07
N SER A 56 -2.36 13.88 10.13
CA SER A 56 -1.75 13.30 11.34
C SER A 56 -1.90 14.26 12.53
N ARG A 57 -1.50 15.52 12.36
CA ARG A 57 -1.66 16.55 13.41
C ARG A 57 -3.13 16.78 13.79
N GLN A 58 -4.03 16.78 12.83
CA GLN A 58 -5.46 16.95 13.07
C GLN A 58 -6.02 15.82 13.93
N MET A 59 -5.69 14.57 13.64
CA MET A 59 -6.19 13.41 14.37
C MET A 59 -5.63 13.34 15.79
N ILE A 60 -4.36 13.72 15.98
CA ILE A 60 -3.76 13.85 17.32
C ILE A 60 -4.54 14.86 18.17
N ARG A 61 -4.83 16.05 17.62
CA ARG A 61 -5.63 17.07 18.33
C ARG A 61 -7.06 16.62 18.59
N ARG A 62 -7.64 15.82 17.66
CA ARG A 62 -8.99 15.28 17.81
C ARG A 62 -9.07 14.27 18.95
N ALA A 63 -8.08 13.37 19.09
CA ALA A 63 -8.00 12.42 20.20
C ALA A 63 -8.06 13.16 21.57
N LYS A 64 -7.26 14.22 21.74
CA LYS A 64 -7.28 15.05 22.95
C LYS A 64 -8.62 15.74 23.21
N LYS A 65 -9.33 16.10 22.13
CA LYS A 65 -10.66 16.70 22.26
C LYS A 65 -11.72 15.68 22.66
N ASN A 66 -11.62 14.44 22.12
CA ASN A 66 -12.59 13.37 22.40
C ASN A 66 -12.56 12.95 23.88
N SER A 67 -11.36 12.87 24.48
CA SER A 67 -11.17 12.55 25.89
C SER A 67 -9.95 13.32 26.42
N PRO A 68 -10.13 14.46 27.09
CA PRO A 68 -9.02 15.30 27.57
C PRO A 68 -8.05 14.58 28.52
N ASP A 69 -8.55 13.63 29.31
CA ASP A 69 -7.76 12.86 30.27
C ASP A 69 -7.17 11.56 29.70
N ALA A 70 -7.48 11.22 28.45
CA ALA A 70 -6.94 10.03 27.81
C ALA A 70 -5.46 10.21 27.46
N VAL A 71 -4.70 9.11 27.50
CA VAL A 71 -3.34 9.06 26.99
C VAL A 71 -3.39 9.08 25.45
N VAL A 72 -2.69 10.03 24.84
CA VAL A 72 -2.54 10.11 23.38
C VAL A 72 -1.16 9.58 22.97
N ALA A 73 -1.17 8.45 22.29
CA ALA A 73 0.03 7.81 21.76
C ALA A 73 0.10 7.95 20.24
N ALA A 74 1.22 8.34 19.72
CA ALA A 74 1.45 8.43 18.29
C ALA A 74 2.69 7.64 17.85
N CYS A 75 2.56 6.92 16.75
CA CYS A 75 3.65 6.20 16.11
C CYS A 75 3.63 6.40 14.59
N GLY A 76 4.61 5.84 13.88
CA GLY A 76 4.61 5.86 12.42
C GLY A 76 5.49 6.94 11.80
N CYS A 77 5.34 7.12 10.46
CA CYS A 77 6.31 7.87 9.66
C CYS A 77 6.39 9.36 10.01
N TYR A 78 5.26 10.01 10.36
CA TYR A 78 5.29 11.42 10.75
C TYR A 78 6.07 11.62 12.05
N VAL A 79 5.81 10.80 13.06
CA VAL A 79 6.55 10.87 14.34
C VAL A 79 8.05 10.63 14.11
N GLN A 80 8.41 9.64 13.29
CA GLN A 80 9.81 9.31 12.98
C GLN A 80 10.57 10.46 12.28
N THR A 81 9.89 11.24 11.44
CA THR A 81 10.55 12.25 10.60
C THR A 81 10.37 13.69 11.08
N HIS A 82 9.44 13.93 12.03
CA HIS A 82 9.10 15.26 12.56
C HIS A 82 9.04 15.23 14.09
N GLU A 83 10.06 14.65 14.72
CA GLU A 83 10.11 14.41 16.17
C GLU A 83 9.82 15.67 16.98
N GLU A 84 10.52 16.77 16.71
CA GLU A 84 10.37 18.02 17.48
C GLU A 84 8.99 18.66 17.29
N GLU A 85 8.44 18.62 16.07
CA GLU A 85 7.08 19.09 15.83
C GLU A 85 6.06 18.20 16.58
N ALA A 86 6.25 16.86 16.52
CA ALA A 86 5.38 15.91 17.21
C ALA A 86 5.40 16.12 18.74
N LYS A 87 6.56 16.33 19.34
CA LYS A 87 6.68 16.69 20.78
C LYS A 87 5.86 17.92 21.15
N SER A 88 5.84 18.93 20.27
CA SER A 88 5.08 20.18 20.51
C SER A 88 3.56 20.01 20.52
N LEU A 89 3.05 18.87 20.01
CA LEU A 89 1.60 18.57 20.00
C LEU A 89 1.07 18.06 21.33
N GLY A 90 1.92 17.91 22.34
CA GLY A 90 1.56 17.43 23.68
C GLY A 90 1.10 15.98 23.69
N ILE A 91 1.72 15.12 22.89
CA ILE A 91 1.50 13.67 22.84
C ILE A 91 2.16 13.04 24.08
N ASP A 92 1.49 12.07 24.71
CA ASP A 92 1.99 11.44 25.93
C ASP A 92 3.00 10.32 25.62
N LEU A 93 2.81 9.59 24.50
CA LEU A 93 3.75 8.57 24.02
C LEU A 93 4.08 8.77 22.56
N LEU A 94 5.36 8.96 22.26
CA LEU A 94 5.91 9.09 20.90
C LEU A 94 6.87 7.94 20.62
N MET A 95 6.58 7.14 19.59
CA MET A 95 7.51 6.14 19.07
C MET A 95 7.53 6.18 17.53
N GLY A 96 8.66 5.76 16.94
CA GLY A 96 8.85 5.78 15.50
C GLY A 96 8.07 4.71 14.74
N THR A 97 8.69 4.14 13.73
CA THR A 97 8.09 3.14 12.83
C THR A 97 8.48 1.70 13.18
N ASN A 98 9.05 1.44 14.34
CA ASN A 98 9.56 0.13 14.75
C ASN A 98 9.05 -0.26 16.15
N ASP A 99 9.18 -1.57 16.48
CA ASP A 99 8.94 -2.15 17.81
C ASP A 99 7.52 -1.90 18.34
N ARG A 100 6.53 -2.47 17.65
CA ARG A 100 5.11 -2.35 18.00
C ARG A 100 4.78 -3.01 19.34
N ALA A 101 5.46 -4.10 19.70
CA ALA A 101 5.27 -4.74 20.99
C ALA A 101 5.67 -3.79 22.13
N ARG A 102 6.85 -3.20 22.03
CA ARG A 102 7.35 -2.22 23.02
C ARG A 102 6.48 -0.96 23.05
N PHE A 103 5.95 -0.53 21.91
CA PHE A 103 5.00 0.60 21.87
C PHE A 103 3.76 0.32 22.72
N LEU A 104 3.20 -0.88 22.64
CA LEU A 104 2.04 -1.27 23.44
C LEU A 104 2.38 -1.41 24.93
N ASP A 105 3.56 -1.94 25.28
CA ASP A 105 4.02 -2.00 26.67
C ASP A 105 4.16 -0.59 27.26
N ARG A 106 4.76 0.33 26.51
CA ARG A 106 4.89 1.74 26.90
C ARG A 106 3.55 2.45 27.00
N LEU A 107 2.57 2.10 26.14
CA LEU A 107 1.22 2.65 26.25
C LEU A 107 0.56 2.26 27.58
N GLU A 108 0.64 0.98 27.95
CA GLU A 108 0.10 0.50 29.23
C GLU A 108 0.77 1.17 30.44
N GLU A 109 2.09 1.40 30.37
CA GLU A 109 2.85 2.11 31.38
C GLU A 109 2.42 3.59 31.45
N ALA A 110 2.34 4.29 30.32
CA ALA A 110 1.96 5.69 30.26
C ALA A 110 0.52 5.94 30.81
N VAL A 111 -0.40 5.01 30.59
CA VAL A 111 -1.75 5.11 31.19
C VAL A 111 -1.71 5.03 32.71
N LYS A 112 -0.79 4.23 33.30
CA LYS A 112 -0.63 4.07 34.75
C LYS A 112 0.12 5.24 35.39
N THR A 113 1.23 5.66 34.77
CA THR A 113 2.16 6.64 35.38
C THR A 113 1.84 8.08 34.99
N ARG A 114 1.18 8.29 33.86
CA ARG A 114 0.97 9.61 33.24
C ARG A 114 2.26 10.33 32.85
N GLU A 115 3.35 9.58 32.71
CA GLU A 115 4.63 10.10 32.25
C GLU A 115 4.65 10.23 30.72
N THR A 116 5.20 11.34 30.23
CA THR A 116 5.42 11.54 28.80
C THR A 116 6.70 10.86 28.36
N VAL A 117 6.61 10.00 27.34
CA VAL A 117 7.74 9.24 26.80
C VAL A 117 7.93 9.53 25.32
N ALA A 118 9.15 9.85 24.93
CA ALA A 118 9.58 9.91 23.52
C ALA A 118 10.71 8.93 23.30
N ASP A 119 10.46 7.89 22.50
CA ASP A 119 11.39 6.80 22.23
C ASP A 119 11.48 6.59 20.70
N ILE A 120 12.28 7.41 20.05
CA ILE A 120 12.44 7.42 18.60
C ILE A 120 13.88 7.05 18.29
N ASP A 121 14.07 5.88 17.67
CA ASP A 121 15.36 5.37 17.26
C ASP A 121 15.82 5.92 15.90
N ASP A 122 17.10 5.77 15.59
CA ASP A 122 17.63 6.07 14.26
C ASP A 122 17.26 4.94 13.28
N ALA A 123 16.25 5.21 12.43
CA ALA A 123 15.76 4.25 11.44
C ALA A 123 16.87 3.71 10.51
N LEU A 124 17.91 4.51 10.20
CA LEU A 124 19.00 4.10 9.31
C LEU A 124 19.90 3.01 9.91
N ARG A 125 19.83 2.79 11.23
CA ARG A 125 20.61 1.76 11.93
C ARG A 125 19.89 0.42 12.05
N ARG A 126 18.62 0.33 11.68
CA ARG A 126 17.83 -0.90 11.79
C ARG A 126 18.35 -1.98 10.87
N ARG A 127 18.37 -3.23 11.32
CA ARG A 127 18.88 -4.39 10.56
C ARG A 127 17.95 -5.60 10.64
N THR A 128 16.99 -5.60 11.54
CA THR A 128 16.10 -6.73 11.77
C THR A 128 14.69 -6.42 11.32
N PHE A 129 14.05 -7.37 10.63
CA PHE A 129 12.64 -7.29 10.30
C PHE A 129 11.79 -7.54 11.55
N GLU A 130 10.81 -6.69 11.78
CA GLU A 130 9.84 -6.87 12.85
C GLU A 130 8.73 -7.81 12.38
N VAL A 131 8.72 -9.03 12.93
CA VAL A 131 7.68 -10.03 12.63
C VAL A 131 6.45 -9.73 13.47
N LEU A 132 5.38 -9.28 12.83
CA LEU A 132 4.10 -8.99 13.46
C LEU A 132 3.06 -10.02 13.01
N PRO A 133 2.03 -10.32 13.84
CA PRO A 133 0.99 -11.25 13.45
C PRO A 133 0.20 -10.73 12.25
N ALA A 134 -0.11 -11.62 11.29
CA ALA A 134 -0.94 -11.33 10.14
C ALA A 134 -2.38 -11.83 10.35
N GLY A 135 -3.36 -11.19 9.72
CA GLY A 135 -4.77 -11.59 9.78
C GLY A 135 -5.52 -11.05 11.00
N GLY A 136 -6.32 -11.90 11.65
CA GLY A 136 -7.07 -11.56 12.87
C GLY A 136 -8.27 -10.61 12.69
N MET A 137 -8.59 -10.22 11.48
CA MET A 137 -9.72 -9.34 11.18
C MET A 137 -10.97 -10.18 10.85
N ALA A 138 -11.89 -10.24 11.80
CA ALA A 138 -13.19 -10.83 11.55
C ALA A 138 -13.88 -10.14 10.35
N ASN A 139 -14.54 -10.91 9.49
CA ASN A 139 -15.26 -10.43 8.31
C ASN A 139 -14.42 -9.81 7.18
N ARG A 140 -13.11 -10.04 7.15
CA ARG A 140 -12.26 -9.69 6.01
C ARG A 140 -12.03 -10.90 5.12
N THR A 141 -12.16 -10.71 3.81
CA THR A 141 -11.91 -11.74 2.78
C THR A 141 -10.45 -11.76 2.33
N ARG A 142 -9.77 -10.60 2.48
CA ARG A 142 -8.37 -10.40 2.12
C ARG A 142 -7.52 -10.10 3.34
N ALA A 143 -6.37 -10.75 3.44
CA ALA A 143 -5.33 -10.46 4.43
C ALA A 143 -4.16 -9.73 3.77
N MET A 144 -3.49 -8.88 4.52
CA MET A 144 -2.19 -8.32 4.15
C MET A 144 -1.09 -9.15 4.79
N LEU A 145 0.00 -9.37 4.04
CA LEU A 145 1.24 -9.93 4.55
C LEU A 145 2.36 -8.94 4.25
N LYS A 146 2.89 -8.31 5.28
CA LYS A 146 4.07 -7.45 5.18
C LYS A 146 5.30 -8.32 5.06
N VAL A 147 5.93 -8.32 3.89
CA VAL A 147 7.08 -9.18 3.60
C VAL A 147 8.40 -8.42 3.60
N GLU A 148 8.32 -7.10 3.48
CA GLU A 148 9.49 -6.23 3.41
C GLU A 148 9.21 -4.90 4.11
N ASP A 149 10.24 -4.28 4.69
CA ASP A 149 10.21 -2.94 5.27
C ASP A 149 11.53 -2.20 4.99
N GLY A 150 11.40 -0.90 4.72
CA GLY A 150 12.53 -0.03 4.42
C GLY A 150 12.80 0.12 2.92
N CYS A 151 13.69 1.05 2.57
CA CYS A 151 14.05 1.33 1.18
C CYS A 151 15.39 2.06 1.09
N VAL A 152 16.24 1.68 0.14
CA VAL A 152 17.55 2.31 -0.12
C VAL A 152 17.64 3.00 -1.48
N ASN A 153 16.52 3.24 -2.15
CA ASN A 153 16.49 3.90 -3.46
C ASN A 153 16.80 5.40 -3.36
N PHE A 154 16.50 6.05 -2.24
CA PHE A 154 16.73 7.48 -2.00
C PHE A 154 16.26 8.36 -3.17
N CYS A 155 15.05 8.07 -3.70
CA CYS A 155 14.41 8.95 -4.68
C CYS A 155 14.36 10.36 -4.13
N THR A 156 14.67 11.37 -4.95
CA THR A 156 14.91 12.75 -4.48
C THR A 156 13.71 13.39 -3.78
N TYR A 157 12.52 12.90 -4.00
CA TYR A 157 11.28 13.37 -3.39
C TYR A 157 10.85 12.58 -2.14
N CYS A 158 11.52 11.46 -1.84
CA CYS A 158 10.99 10.47 -0.91
C CYS A 158 11.61 10.57 0.47
N ILE A 159 10.76 10.65 1.51
CA ILE A 159 11.17 10.67 2.91
C ILE A 159 11.29 9.26 3.52
N ILE A 160 10.82 8.24 2.83
CA ILE A 160 10.69 6.87 3.37
C ILE A 160 12.02 6.26 3.83
N PRO A 161 13.16 6.41 3.13
CA PRO A 161 14.43 5.90 3.66
C PRO A 161 14.78 6.40 5.07
N TYR A 162 14.43 7.64 5.36
CA TYR A 162 14.66 8.26 6.68
C TYR A 162 13.61 7.85 7.72
N ALA A 163 12.40 7.50 7.27
CA ALA A 163 11.32 7.05 8.15
C ALA A 163 11.43 5.56 8.49
N ARG A 164 11.82 4.73 7.52
CA ARG A 164 11.78 3.27 7.63
C ARG A 164 13.15 2.61 7.68
N GLY A 165 14.20 3.28 7.21
CA GLY A 165 15.57 2.77 7.16
C GLY A 165 15.84 1.80 6.01
N PRO A 166 16.92 0.99 6.10
CA PRO A 166 17.32 0.06 5.07
C PRO A 166 16.34 -1.10 4.92
N VAL A 167 16.43 -1.79 3.79
CA VAL A 167 15.65 -2.99 3.46
C VAL A 167 15.83 -4.07 4.53
N ARG A 168 14.73 -4.64 4.96
CA ARG A 168 14.63 -5.77 5.87
C ARG A 168 13.51 -6.67 5.38
N SER A 169 13.81 -7.94 5.20
CA SER A 169 12.90 -8.94 4.64
C SER A 169 12.37 -9.88 5.72
N LEU A 170 11.09 -10.25 5.61
CA LEU A 170 10.49 -11.30 6.41
C LEU A 170 11.19 -12.64 6.09
N PRO A 171 11.75 -13.37 7.06
CA PRO A 171 12.34 -14.68 6.81
C PRO A 171 11.37 -15.66 6.16
N MET A 172 11.85 -16.52 5.26
CA MET A 172 11.02 -17.45 4.48
C MET A 172 10.21 -18.41 5.36
N ASP A 173 10.80 -18.91 6.45
CA ASP A 173 10.13 -19.78 7.40
C ASP A 173 8.96 -19.07 8.09
N LYS A 174 9.16 -17.79 8.47
CA LYS A 174 8.11 -16.94 9.07
C LYS A 174 7.02 -16.58 8.06
N ALA A 175 7.38 -16.36 6.81
CA ALA A 175 6.40 -16.19 5.73
C ALA A 175 5.53 -17.43 5.58
N ALA A 176 6.11 -18.63 5.53
CA ALA A 176 5.39 -19.89 5.46
C ALA A 176 4.44 -20.09 6.64
N GLU A 177 4.90 -19.83 7.87
CA GLU A 177 4.08 -19.91 9.10
C GLU A 177 2.85 -18.99 9.00
N GLN A 178 3.05 -17.72 8.60
CA GLN A 178 1.97 -16.75 8.50
C GLN A 178 0.99 -17.09 7.38
N VAL A 179 1.46 -17.54 6.23
CA VAL A 179 0.59 -17.96 5.11
C VAL A 179 -0.31 -19.12 5.51
N ARG A 180 0.24 -20.15 6.17
CA ARG A 180 -0.55 -21.27 6.70
C ARG A 180 -1.59 -20.81 7.73
N ALA A 181 -1.21 -19.91 8.62
CA ALA A 181 -2.14 -19.34 9.60
C ALA A 181 -3.28 -18.56 8.94
N LEU A 182 -2.98 -17.72 7.93
CA LEU A 182 -3.99 -16.97 7.19
C LEU A 182 -4.94 -17.90 6.42
N ARG A 183 -4.41 -18.94 5.78
CA ARG A 183 -5.20 -19.96 5.11
C ARG A 183 -6.16 -20.65 6.10
N SER A 184 -5.69 -21.03 7.28
CA SER A 184 -6.52 -21.69 8.31
C SER A 184 -7.61 -20.76 8.86
N GLN A 185 -7.43 -19.44 8.84
CA GLN A 185 -8.43 -18.43 9.19
C GLN A 185 -9.47 -18.19 8.10
N GLY A 186 -9.36 -18.86 6.93
CA GLY A 186 -10.34 -18.79 5.85
C GLY A 186 -10.23 -17.58 4.93
N TYR A 187 -9.11 -16.86 4.93
CA TYR A 187 -8.86 -15.81 3.95
C TYR A 187 -8.79 -16.39 2.54
N ARG A 188 -9.34 -15.67 1.57
CA ARG A 188 -9.40 -16.06 0.15
C ARG A 188 -8.36 -15.38 -0.72
N GLU A 189 -7.83 -14.24 -0.28
CA GLU A 189 -6.80 -13.50 -0.98
C GLU A 189 -5.74 -12.98 -0.02
N LEU A 190 -4.47 -13.12 -0.41
CA LEU A 190 -3.31 -12.58 0.26
C LEU A 190 -2.75 -11.40 -0.54
N VAL A 191 -2.65 -10.24 0.09
CA VAL A 191 -1.99 -9.06 -0.49
C VAL A 191 -0.57 -8.99 0.04
N VAL A 192 0.41 -9.34 -0.80
CA VAL A 192 1.84 -9.20 -0.51
C VAL A 192 2.16 -7.71 -0.48
N THR A 193 2.57 -7.19 0.67
CA THR A 193 2.83 -5.77 0.88
C THR A 193 4.18 -5.51 1.52
N GLY A 194 4.69 -4.32 1.32
CA GLY A 194 5.94 -3.81 1.87
C GLY A 194 6.09 -2.35 1.51
N ILE A 195 7.22 -1.78 1.86
CA ILE A 195 7.62 -0.44 1.43
C ILE A 195 8.10 -0.48 -0.02
N GLU A 196 8.91 -1.49 -0.36
CA GLU A 196 9.42 -1.76 -1.71
C GLU A 196 9.60 -3.26 -1.87
N ILE A 197 8.53 -4.00 -2.17
CA ILE A 197 8.57 -5.47 -2.20
C ILE A 197 9.55 -6.04 -3.23
N SER A 198 9.92 -5.27 -4.24
CA SER A 198 10.94 -5.64 -5.23
C SER A 198 12.34 -5.79 -4.63
N SER A 199 12.57 -5.20 -3.47
CA SER A 199 13.83 -5.32 -2.72
C SER A 199 13.85 -6.50 -1.75
N TYR A 200 12.77 -7.31 -1.69
CA TYR A 200 12.74 -8.50 -0.84
C TYR A 200 13.93 -9.42 -1.14
N GLY A 201 14.58 -9.86 -0.09
CA GLY A 201 15.73 -10.75 -0.15
C GLY A 201 17.09 -10.07 -0.24
N HIS A 202 17.15 -8.77 -0.60
CA HIS A 202 18.44 -8.07 -0.76
C HIS A 202 19.30 -8.05 0.51
N ASP A 203 18.69 -8.11 1.68
CA ASP A 203 19.37 -8.14 2.98
C ASP A 203 19.69 -9.57 3.44
N LEU A 204 19.03 -10.61 2.90
CA LEU A 204 19.20 -12.01 3.33
C LEU A 204 20.52 -12.62 2.88
N LYS A 205 21.12 -12.14 1.78
CA LYS A 205 22.45 -12.54 1.25
C LYS A 205 22.59 -14.03 0.91
N ASP A 206 21.48 -14.71 0.71
CA ASP A 206 21.42 -16.14 0.32
C ASP A 206 20.92 -16.34 -1.10
N GLY A 207 20.68 -15.26 -1.84
CA GLY A 207 20.16 -15.26 -3.19
C GLY A 207 18.64 -15.33 -3.30
N THR A 208 17.93 -15.36 -2.18
CA THR A 208 16.45 -15.32 -2.15
C THR A 208 15.92 -14.04 -2.79
N THR A 209 14.90 -14.16 -3.60
CA THR A 209 14.26 -13.06 -4.32
C THR A 209 12.74 -13.04 -4.09
N LEU A 210 12.07 -11.99 -4.57
CA LEU A 210 10.61 -11.90 -4.48
C LEU A 210 9.90 -13.09 -5.13
N ILE A 211 10.40 -13.60 -6.28
CA ILE A 211 9.72 -14.71 -6.95
C ILE A 211 9.83 -16.02 -6.15
N ASP A 212 10.95 -16.25 -5.44
CA ASP A 212 11.09 -17.42 -4.54
C ASP A 212 10.06 -17.35 -3.40
N LEU A 213 9.85 -16.15 -2.85
CA LEU A 213 8.80 -15.92 -1.84
C LEU A 213 7.39 -16.18 -2.42
N LEU A 214 7.11 -15.73 -3.64
CA LEU A 214 5.80 -15.93 -4.27
C LEU A 214 5.52 -17.42 -4.53
N GLU A 215 6.53 -18.20 -4.92
CA GLU A 215 6.42 -19.65 -5.06
C GLU A 215 6.12 -20.33 -3.72
N LEU A 216 6.80 -19.90 -2.64
CA LEU A 216 6.50 -20.38 -1.29
C LEU A 216 5.06 -20.03 -0.87
N ILE A 217 4.63 -18.78 -1.09
CA ILE A 217 3.27 -18.33 -0.76
C ILE A 217 2.23 -19.15 -1.56
N ALA A 218 2.46 -19.42 -2.83
CA ALA A 218 1.56 -20.23 -3.64
C ALA A 218 1.46 -21.68 -3.13
N LEU A 219 2.58 -22.26 -2.74
CA LEU A 219 2.64 -23.62 -2.18
C LEU A 219 1.86 -23.71 -0.86
N GLU A 220 2.12 -22.82 0.09
CA GLU A 220 1.54 -22.85 1.44
C GLU A 220 0.09 -22.31 1.47
N GLY A 221 -0.21 -21.36 0.59
CA GLY A 221 -1.53 -20.70 0.49
C GLY A 221 -2.61 -21.55 -0.17
N GLY A 222 -2.23 -22.57 -0.95
CA GLY A 222 -3.17 -23.42 -1.71
C GLY A 222 -4.00 -22.62 -2.70
N GLU A 223 -5.32 -22.58 -2.55
CA GLU A 223 -6.23 -21.86 -3.45
C GLU A 223 -6.34 -20.36 -3.16
N MET A 224 -5.69 -19.87 -2.11
CA MET A 224 -5.72 -18.44 -1.75
C MET A 224 -5.06 -17.59 -2.84
N ARG A 225 -5.78 -16.62 -3.40
CA ARG A 225 -5.25 -15.73 -4.43
C ARG A 225 -4.09 -14.89 -3.88
N ILE A 226 -3.10 -14.63 -4.71
CA ILE A 226 -1.94 -13.80 -4.40
C ILE A 226 -2.04 -12.50 -5.19
N ARG A 227 -2.08 -11.38 -4.50
CA ARG A 227 -2.04 -10.05 -5.11
C ARG A 227 -0.78 -9.32 -4.69
N LEU A 228 -0.09 -8.73 -5.66
CA LEU A 228 1.13 -8.00 -5.40
C LEU A 228 0.84 -6.56 -5.00
N GLY A 229 1.67 -6.03 -4.10
CA GLY A 229 1.85 -4.59 -3.90
C GLY A 229 2.60 -3.96 -5.06
N SER A 230 3.14 -2.76 -4.84
CA SER A 230 3.86 -2.02 -5.89
C SER A 230 5.20 -2.66 -6.24
N LEU A 231 5.44 -2.82 -7.54
CA LEU A 231 6.69 -3.34 -8.10
C LEU A 231 7.53 -2.21 -8.70
N GLU A 232 8.82 -2.31 -8.52
CA GLU A 232 9.80 -1.53 -9.27
C GLU A 232 9.99 -2.20 -10.66
N PRO A 233 10.01 -1.44 -11.77
CA PRO A 233 9.97 -2.02 -13.11
C PRO A 233 11.08 -3.05 -13.40
N ARG A 234 12.30 -2.86 -12.88
CA ARG A 234 13.44 -3.77 -13.12
C ARG A 234 13.23 -5.18 -12.53
N THR A 235 12.30 -5.35 -11.59
CA THR A 235 11.93 -6.67 -11.07
C THR A 235 11.22 -7.52 -12.11
N VAL A 236 10.51 -6.87 -13.04
CA VAL A 236 9.80 -7.56 -14.13
C VAL A 236 10.84 -7.94 -15.20
N THR A 237 11.45 -9.09 -15.04
CA THR A 237 12.35 -9.72 -15.99
C THR A 237 11.65 -10.89 -16.68
N ARG A 238 12.22 -11.41 -17.77
CA ARG A 238 11.72 -12.62 -18.43
C ARG A 238 11.65 -13.81 -17.46
N GLU A 239 12.69 -14.01 -16.66
CA GLU A 239 12.71 -15.06 -15.63
C GLU A 239 11.59 -14.89 -14.61
N PHE A 240 11.39 -13.66 -14.10
CA PHE A 240 10.28 -13.37 -13.18
C PHE A 240 8.94 -13.74 -13.82
N CYS A 241 8.68 -13.31 -15.05
CA CYS A 241 7.42 -13.59 -15.75
C CYS A 241 7.22 -15.08 -16.03
N GLU A 242 8.26 -15.80 -16.45
CA GLU A 242 8.20 -17.26 -16.68
C GLU A 242 7.84 -18.05 -15.43
N ARG A 243 8.39 -17.67 -14.28
CA ARG A 243 8.10 -18.30 -13.00
C ARG A 243 6.74 -17.88 -12.48
N ALA A 244 6.42 -16.57 -12.51
CA ALA A 244 5.17 -16.02 -12.04
C ALA A 244 3.94 -16.57 -12.81
N LYS A 245 4.06 -16.77 -14.13
CA LYS A 245 3.01 -17.39 -14.96
C LYS A 245 2.65 -18.81 -14.52
N LYS A 246 3.56 -19.53 -13.86
CA LYS A 246 3.32 -20.89 -13.36
C LYS A 246 2.51 -20.91 -12.04
N LEU A 247 2.24 -19.75 -11.46
CA LEU A 247 1.50 -19.60 -10.21
C LEU A 247 0.02 -19.32 -10.52
N PRO A 248 -0.87 -20.33 -10.52
CA PRO A 248 -2.26 -20.17 -10.95
C PRO A 248 -3.08 -19.26 -10.00
N THR A 249 -2.62 -19.09 -8.78
CA THR A 249 -3.26 -18.21 -7.79
C THR A 249 -2.77 -16.76 -7.86
N LEU A 250 -1.74 -16.46 -8.63
CA LEU A 250 -1.25 -15.10 -8.81
C LEU A 250 -2.23 -14.27 -9.64
N CYS A 251 -2.73 -13.21 -9.07
CA CYS A 251 -3.63 -12.28 -9.75
C CYS A 251 -2.91 -11.53 -10.87
N PRO A 252 -3.42 -11.50 -12.12
CA PRO A 252 -2.83 -10.77 -13.23
C PRO A 252 -3.09 -9.25 -13.09
N HIS A 253 -2.65 -8.69 -11.98
CA HIS A 253 -2.71 -7.28 -11.63
C HIS A 253 -1.33 -6.85 -11.13
N PHE A 254 -0.70 -5.93 -11.85
CA PHE A 254 0.66 -5.48 -11.59
C PHE A 254 0.69 -3.95 -11.45
N HIS A 255 0.98 -3.48 -10.25
CA HIS A 255 1.19 -2.06 -10.02
C HIS A 255 2.68 -1.73 -10.20
N LEU A 256 3.04 -1.09 -11.32
CA LEU A 256 4.41 -0.69 -11.64
C LEU A 256 4.62 0.78 -11.30
N SER A 257 5.54 1.08 -10.38
CA SER A 257 5.83 2.45 -9.92
C SER A 257 6.56 3.25 -11.01
N MET A 258 5.83 3.98 -11.87
CA MET A 258 6.40 4.80 -12.97
C MET A 258 6.93 6.14 -12.49
N GLN A 259 6.12 6.89 -11.77
CA GLN A 259 6.36 8.23 -11.24
C GLN A 259 6.44 9.34 -12.31
N SER A 260 7.07 9.13 -13.46
CA SER A 260 7.13 10.01 -14.63
C SER A 260 7.35 9.21 -15.91
N GLY A 261 6.86 9.71 -17.04
CA GLY A 261 7.08 9.15 -18.36
C GLY A 261 8.13 9.91 -19.20
N CYS A 262 8.96 10.74 -18.56
CA CYS A 262 10.05 11.48 -19.18
C CYS A 262 11.40 11.13 -18.53
N ASP A 263 12.38 10.76 -19.34
CA ASP A 263 13.71 10.33 -18.86
C ASP A 263 14.46 11.43 -18.11
N ALA A 264 14.31 12.69 -18.51
CA ALA A 264 14.94 13.81 -17.82
C ALA A 264 14.38 13.96 -16.40
N THR A 265 13.06 13.87 -16.26
CA THR A 265 12.39 13.90 -14.95
C THR A 265 12.73 12.67 -14.10
N LEU A 266 12.77 11.46 -14.66
CA LEU A 266 13.17 10.25 -13.95
C LEU A 266 14.61 10.34 -13.40
N ARG A 267 15.55 10.91 -14.17
CA ARG A 267 16.92 11.18 -13.69
C ARG A 267 16.94 12.17 -12.52
N ARG A 268 16.17 13.26 -12.59
CA ARG A 268 16.04 14.22 -11.47
C ARG A 268 15.40 13.59 -10.24
N MET A 269 14.46 12.66 -10.44
CA MET A 269 13.85 11.87 -9.38
C MET A 269 14.82 10.82 -8.77
N ASN A 270 16.01 10.61 -9.34
CA ASN A 270 16.95 9.53 -8.99
C ASN A 270 16.34 8.12 -9.17
N ARG A 271 15.51 7.94 -10.23
CA ARG A 271 15.00 6.60 -10.58
C ARG A 271 16.10 5.78 -11.26
N ARG A 272 16.06 4.46 -11.04
CA ARG A 272 17.08 3.52 -11.51
C ARG A 272 16.71 2.86 -12.84
N TYR A 273 15.72 3.39 -13.54
CA TYR A 273 15.22 2.96 -14.85
C TYR A 273 14.88 4.21 -15.68
N ASP A 274 14.82 4.02 -16.98
CA ASP A 274 14.30 4.96 -17.97
C ASP A 274 12.96 4.48 -18.55
N THR A 275 12.40 5.26 -19.45
CA THR A 275 11.12 4.93 -20.10
C THR A 275 11.21 3.68 -20.94
N ALA A 276 12.36 3.42 -21.59
CA ALA A 276 12.57 2.21 -22.40
C ALA A 276 12.52 0.95 -21.52
N ARG A 277 13.25 0.93 -20.40
CA ARG A 277 13.23 -0.19 -19.45
C ARG A 277 11.87 -0.37 -18.80
N TYR A 278 11.16 0.73 -18.51
CA TYR A 278 9.79 0.65 -18.01
C TYR A 278 8.85 -0.01 -19.01
N TYR A 279 8.91 0.43 -20.28
CA TYR A 279 8.05 -0.11 -21.32
C TYR A 279 8.32 -1.59 -21.62
N GLU A 280 9.59 -2.01 -21.58
CA GLU A 280 9.96 -3.43 -21.64
C GLU A 280 9.24 -4.27 -20.58
N SER A 281 9.11 -3.74 -19.34
CA SER A 281 8.34 -4.42 -18.28
C SER A 281 6.86 -4.56 -18.62
N VAL A 282 6.27 -3.52 -19.23
CA VAL A 282 4.87 -3.56 -19.70
C VAL A 282 4.69 -4.61 -20.80
N GLU A 283 5.62 -4.67 -21.76
CA GLU A 283 5.59 -5.66 -22.85
C GLU A 283 5.76 -7.09 -22.33
N LEU A 284 6.72 -7.33 -21.41
CA LEU A 284 6.91 -8.64 -20.79
C LEU A 284 5.63 -9.10 -20.06
N LEU A 285 5.01 -8.26 -19.28
CA LEU A 285 3.76 -8.63 -18.59
C LEU A 285 2.65 -9.00 -19.57
N ARG A 286 2.53 -8.29 -20.69
CA ARG A 286 1.54 -8.60 -21.74
C ARG A 286 1.89 -9.84 -22.58
N GLU A 287 3.19 -10.16 -22.73
CA GLU A 287 3.64 -11.39 -23.38
C GLU A 287 3.27 -12.64 -22.56
N TYR A 288 3.40 -12.54 -21.22
CA TYR A 288 3.23 -13.71 -20.35
C TYR A 288 1.84 -13.85 -19.75
N PHE A 289 1.07 -12.77 -19.60
CA PHE A 289 -0.26 -12.77 -18.98
C PHE A 289 -1.31 -12.26 -19.98
N ASP A 290 -2.48 -12.90 -19.99
CA ASP A 290 -3.59 -12.50 -20.84
C ASP A 290 -4.26 -11.24 -20.31
N ASP A 291 -4.18 -10.14 -21.07
CA ASP A 291 -4.74 -8.81 -20.78
C ASP A 291 -4.61 -8.38 -19.30
N PRO A 292 -3.36 -8.39 -18.73
CA PRO A 292 -3.18 -8.08 -17.32
C PRO A 292 -3.54 -6.63 -17.01
N ALA A 293 -4.08 -6.38 -15.81
CA ALA A 293 -4.27 -5.02 -15.34
C ALA A 293 -2.92 -4.44 -14.89
N ILE A 294 -2.34 -3.58 -15.71
CA ILE A 294 -1.14 -2.82 -15.34
C ILE A 294 -1.59 -1.46 -14.83
N THR A 295 -1.24 -1.15 -13.59
CA THR A 295 -1.57 0.12 -12.92
C THR A 295 -0.30 0.85 -12.51
N THR A 296 -0.39 2.16 -12.27
CA THR A 296 0.79 2.95 -11.94
C THR A 296 0.47 4.20 -11.12
N ASP A 297 1.53 4.81 -10.56
CA ASP A 297 1.52 6.14 -9.95
C ASP A 297 2.21 7.15 -10.88
N LEU A 298 1.69 8.38 -10.94
CA LEU A 298 2.28 9.52 -11.64
C LEU A 298 2.35 10.72 -10.70
N ILE A 299 3.53 11.35 -10.66
CA ILE A 299 3.75 12.64 -9.98
C ILE A 299 3.82 13.72 -11.06
N THR A 300 2.92 14.72 -11.01
CA THR A 300 2.90 15.84 -11.94
C THR A 300 3.53 17.09 -11.35
N GLY A 301 4.20 17.89 -12.19
CA GLY A 301 4.86 19.12 -11.76
C GLY A 301 5.98 18.87 -10.77
N PHE A 302 6.77 17.81 -11.02
CA PHE A 302 8.02 17.59 -10.29
C PHE A 302 8.93 18.82 -10.48
N PRO A 303 9.79 19.19 -9.49
CA PRO A 303 10.69 20.32 -9.63
C PRO A 303 11.42 20.36 -10.97
N GLU A 304 11.45 21.54 -11.59
CA GLU A 304 12.06 21.81 -12.90
C GLU A 304 11.40 21.08 -14.10
N GLU A 305 10.26 20.42 -13.93
CA GLU A 305 9.53 19.76 -15.02
C GLU A 305 9.00 20.83 -16.01
N THR A 306 9.44 20.75 -17.26
CA THR A 306 8.95 21.64 -18.32
C THR A 306 7.64 21.16 -18.93
N GLU A 307 7.01 21.97 -19.79
CA GLU A 307 5.78 21.57 -20.49
C GLU A 307 6.07 20.47 -21.54
N GLU A 308 7.25 20.52 -22.16
CA GLU A 308 7.69 19.51 -23.13
C GLU A 308 7.89 18.15 -22.43
N GLU A 309 8.55 18.13 -21.28
CA GLU A 309 8.75 16.91 -20.47
C GLU A 309 7.42 16.33 -19.97
N PHE A 310 6.46 17.19 -19.62
CA PHE A 310 5.13 16.73 -19.27
C PHE A 310 4.37 16.19 -20.51
N GLY A 311 4.55 16.82 -21.68
CA GLY A 311 4.04 16.30 -22.95
C GLY A 311 4.58 14.89 -23.29
N GLU A 312 5.89 14.66 -23.10
CA GLU A 312 6.50 13.33 -23.23
C GLU A 312 5.85 12.32 -22.26
N THR A 313 5.60 12.74 -21.01
CA THR A 313 4.93 11.90 -20.00
C THR A 313 3.52 11.52 -20.47
N LEU A 314 2.70 12.44 -20.99
CA LEU A 314 1.38 12.13 -21.51
C LEU A 314 1.42 11.12 -22.67
N ALA A 315 2.32 11.34 -23.63
CA ALA A 315 2.50 10.39 -24.74
C ALA A 315 2.93 9.01 -24.27
N PHE A 316 3.81 8.96 -23.25
CA PHE A 316 4.29 7.69 -22.70
C PHE A 316 3.20 6.92 -21.95
N ILE A 317 2.35 7.58 -21.15
CA ILE A 317 1.25 6.88 -20.47
C ILE A 317 0.21 6.33 -21.47
N GLU A 318 -0.09 7.04 -22.54
CA GLU A 318 -0.95 6.53 -23.62
C GLU A 318 -0.32 5.32 -24.31
N LYS A 319 0.99 5.35 -24.59
CA LYS A 319 1.73 4.22 -25.15
C LYS A 319 1.68 2.99 -24.23
N CYS A 320 1.81 3.18 -22.92
CA CYS A 320 1.72 2.10 -21.94
C CYS A 320 0.32 1.51 -21.81
N GLY A 321 -0.74 2.31 -21.95
CA GLY A 321 -2.13 1.85 -21.92
C GLY A 321 -2.51 1.20 -20.59
N PHE A 322 -2.44 1.97 -19.51
CA PHE A 322 -2.71 1.48 -18.14
C PHE A 322 -4.19 1.16 -17.90
N ALA A 323 -4.43 0.14 -17.08
CA ALA A 323 -5.78 -0.20 -16.62
C ALA A 323 -6.33 0.82 -15.60
N ALA A 324 -5.47 1.41 -14.77
CA ALA A 324 -5.79 2.50 -13.88
C ALA A 324 -4.51 3.25 -13.47
N MET A 325 -4.65 4.51 -13.04
CA MET A 325 -3.53 5.34 -12.58
C MET A 325 -3.91 6.12 -11.33
N HIS A 326 -2.94 6.29 -10.42
CA HIS A 326 -3.02 7.26 -9.34
C HIS A 326 -2.14 8.46 -9.70
N ILE A 327 -2.74 9.64 -9.73
CA ILE A 327 -2.07 10.86 -10.18
C ILE A 327 -2.02 11.85 -9.02
N PHE A 328 -0.82 12.33 -8.71
CA PHE A 328 -0.56 13.21 -7.58
C PHE A 328 0.20 14.46 -8.05
N PRO A 329 -0.30 15.67 -7.77
CA PRO A 329 0.56 16.85 -7.82
C PRO A 329 1.76 16.67 -6.89
N TYR A 330 2.96 17.03 -7.33
CA TYR A 330 4.15 16.94 -6.48
C TYR A 330 3.95 17.64 -5.14
N SER A 331 4.22 16.94 -4.06
CA SER A 331 4.11 17.44 -2.69
C SER A 331 5.51 17.66 -2.10
N VAL A 332 5.86 18.90 -1.81
CA VAL A 332 7.15 19.26 -1.20
C VAL A 332 7.31 18.57 0.15
N ARG A 333 8.43 17.88 0.33
CA ARG A 333 8.77 17.18 1.59
C ARG A 333 10.03 17.79 2.18
N PRO A 334 9.96 18.52 3.32
CA PRO A 334 11.15 19.01 4.01
C PRO A 334 12.15 17.87 4.27
N GLY A 335 13.43 18.16 4.13
CA GLY A 335 14.50 17.17 4.30
C GLY A 335 14.81 16.31 3.07
N THR A 336 14.04 16.41 2.00
CA THR A 336 14.32 15.73 0.72
C THR A 336 15.11 16.62 -0.24
N LYS A 337 15.87 16.02 -1.16
CA LYS A 337 16.64 16.77 -2.17
C LYS A 337 15.73 17.60 -3.06
N ALA A 338 14.59 17.06 -3.49
CA ALA A 338 13.65 17.75 -4.36
C ALA A 338 13.01 18.99 -3.71
N ALA A 339 12.95 19.06 -2.39
CA ALA A 339 12.46 20.25 -1.69
C ALA A 339 13.35 21.49 -1.89
N ALA A 340 14.65 21.30 -2.16
CA ALA A 340 15.61 22.37 -2.41
C ALA A 340 15.74 22.78 -3.90
N MET A 341 15.09 22.03 -4.81
CA MET A 341 15.10 22.33 -6.25
C MET A 341 14.10 23.44 -6.61
N ALA A 342 14.23 24.01 -7.81
CA ALA A 342 13.30 25.04 -8.31
C ALA A 342 11.88 24.44 -8.47
N GLN A 343 10.93 24.99 -7.72
CA GLN A 343 9.57 24.43 -7.65
C GLN A 343 8.72 24.89 -8.82
N VAL A 344 7.92 24.00 -9.37
CA VAL A 344 6.83 24.32 -10.30
C VAL A 344 5.65 24.87 -9.48
N ASP A 345 4.95 25.88 -9.97
CA ASP A 345 3.80 26.45 -9.28
C ASP A 345 2.68 25.44 -9.05
N MET A 346 1.99 25.56 -7.91
CA MET A 346 0.93 24.60 -7.52
C MET A 346 -0.18 24.54 -8.58
N SER A 347 -0.57 25.68 -9.14
CA SER A 347 -1.59 25.75 -10.19
C SER A 347 -1.20 24.96 -11.45
N VAL A 348 0.08 24.99 -11.82
CA VAL A 348 0.61 24.19 -12.95
C VAL A 348 0.63 22.70 -12.59
N ARG A 349 1.01 22.33 -11.36
CA ARG A 349 0.97 20.92 -10.90
C ARG A 349 -0.45 20.36 -10.97
N GLU A 350 -1.44 21.13 -10.49
CA GLU A 350 -2.86 20.74 -10.47
C GLU A 350 -3.44 20.67 -11.89
N GLU A 351 -3.10 21.63 -12.76
CA GLU A 351 -3.50 21.62 -14.18
C GLU A 351 -2.96 20.40 -14.90
N ARG A 352 -1.67 20.08 -14.73
CA ARG A 352 -1.06 18.86 -15.27
C ARG A 352 -1.70 17.60 -14.72
N ALA A 353 -2.00 17.56 -13.41
CA ALA A 353 -2.73 16.44 -12.82
C ALA A 353 -4.09 16.22 -13.46
N ALA A 354 -4.85 17.30 -13.72
CA ALA A 354 -6.15 17.22 -14.36
C ALA A 354 -6.05 16.71 -15.82
N ARG A 355 -5.04 17.16 -16.58
CA ARG A 355 -4.79 16.66 -17.96
C ARG A 355 -4.42 15.18 -17.95
N ALA A 356 -3.53 14.76 -17.07
CA ALA A 356 -3.16 13.36 -16.94
C ALA A 356 -4.35 12.50 -16.49
N ALA A 357 -5.19 12.98 -15.57
CA ALA A 357 -6.40 12.29 -15.13
C ALA A 357 -7.39 12.06 -16.28
N ALA A 358 -7.56 13.03 -17.18
CA ALA A 358 -8.41 12.85 -18.35
C ALA A 358 -7.89 11.75 -19.32
N VAL A 359 -6.57 11.62 -19.46
CA VAL A 359 -5.96 10.53 -20.24
C VAL A 359 -6.16 9.19 -19.52
N ALA A 360 -5.90 9.14 -18.21
CA ALA A 360 -6.07 7.94 -17.39
C ALA A 360 -7.51 7.43 -17.42
N GLU A 361 -8.51 8.32 -17.34
CA GLU A 361 -9.92 7.96 -17.40
C GLU A 361 -10.28 7.28 -18.74
N ARG A 362 -9.85 7.86 -19.88
CA ARG A 362 -10.10 7.23 -21.19
C ARG A 362 -9.49 5.82 -21.28
N MET A 363 -8.26 5.64 -20.77
CA MET A 363 -7.61 4.33 -20.75
C MET A 363 -8.35 3.34 -19.83
N HIS A 364 -8.78 3.80 -18.65
CA HIS A 364 -9.53 3.00 -17.69
C HIS A 364 -10.85 2.50 -18.29
N GLN A 365 -11.65 3.40 -18.88
CA GLN A 365 -12.90 3.01 -19.55
C GLN A 365 -12.66 2.07 -20.73
N GLY A 366 -11.56 2.26 -21.48
CA GLY A 366 -11.14 1.33 -22.53
C GLY A 366 -10.77 -0.06 -21.98
N TYR A 367 -10.13 -0.12 -20.79
CA TYR A 367 -9.82 -1.39 -20.14
C TYR A 367 -11.09 -2.08 -19.65
N LEU A 368 -12.00 -1.37 -18.99
CA LEU A 368 -13.29 -1.92 -18.54
C LEU A 368 -14.11 -2.48 -19.71
N ALA A 369 -14.15 -1.75 -20.83
CA ALA A 369 -14.86 -2.19 -22.04
C ALA A 369 -14.32 -3.52 -22.57
N ARG A 370 -13.00 -3.76 -22.51
CA ARG A 370 -12.40 -5.06 -22.90
C ARG A 370 -12.74 -6.22 -21.95
N CYS A 371 -13.18 -5.92 -20.74
CA CYS A 371 -13.63 -6.95 -19.79
C CYS A 371 -15.04 -7.46 -20.11
N VAL A 372 -15.86 -6.68 -20.82
CA VAL A 372 -17.24 -7.08 -21.17
C VAL A 372 -17.22 -8.33 -22.05
N GLY A 373 -18.06 -9.31 -21.71
CA GLY A 373 -18.15 -10.61 -22.36
C GLY A 373 -17.13 -11.64 -21.85
N LYS A 374 -16.17 -11.26 -21.02
CA LYS A 374 -15.23 -12.20 -20.34
C LYS A 374 -15.85 -12.72 -19.04
N SER A 375 -15.36 -13.88 -18.58
CA SER A 375 -15.72 -14.45 -17.28
C SER A 375 -14.52 -14.38 -16.33
N PHE A 376 -14.76 -13.99 -15.06
CA PHE A 376 -13.73 -13.89 -14.03
C PHE A 376 -14.16 -14.57 -12.73
N PRO A 377 -13.24 -15.25 -12.02
CA PRO A 377 -13.49 -15.72 -10.65
C PRO A 377 -13.45 -14.52 -9.68
N VAL A 378 -14.62 -13.97 -9.36
CA VAL A 378 -14.78 -12.77 -8.50
C VAL A 378 -14.80 -13.18 -7.03
N LEU A 379 -13.94 -12.58 -6.21
CA LEU A 379 -14.01 -12.68 -4.75
C LEU A 379 -14.96 -11.62 -4.21
N PHE A 380 -16.09 -12.04 -3.64
CA PHE A 380 -17.10 -11.15 -3.08
C PHE A 380 -16.75 -10.75 -1.64
N GLU A 381 -16.83 -9.45 -1.34
CA GLU A 381 -16.35 -8.87 -0.09
C GLU A 381 -17.47 -8.29 0.77
N GLN A 382 -18.49 -7.75 0.17
CA GLN A 382 -19.58 -7.10 0.90
C GLN A 382 -20.89 -7.08 0.09
N ASP A 383 -21.99 -7.08 0.83
CA ASP A 383 -23.31 -6.82 0.26
C ASP A 383 -23.60 -5.31 0.29
N ARG A 384 -24.17 -4.81 -0.78
CA ARG A 384 -24.68 -3.45 -0.93
C ARG A 384 -26.17 -3.50 -1.26
N ARG A 385 -26.79 -2.31 -1.39
CA ARG A 385 -28.22 -2.21 -1.73
C ARG A 385 -28.56 -2.99 -3.00
N GLU A 386 -27.71 -2.91 -4.02
CA GLU A 386 -27.94 -3.45 -5.37
C GLU A 386 -27.45 -4.90 -5.54
N GLY A 387 -26.83 -5.51 -4.54
CA GLY A 387 -26.31 -6.87 -4.62
C GLY A 387 -24.96 -7.04 -3.93
N SER A 388 -24.23 -8.10 -4.25
CA SER A 388 -22.88 -8.31 -3.74
C SER A 388 -21.83 -7.65 -4.62
N VAL A 389 -20.81 -7.09 -3.98
CA VAL A 389 -19.65 -6.45 -4.63
C VAL A 389 -18.39 -7.17 -4.25
N GLY A 390 -17.53 -7.40 -5.24
CA GLY A 390 -16.23 -8.04 -5.06
C GLY A 390 -15.20 -7.55 -6.07
N HIS A 391 -14.04 -8.20 -6.11
CA HIS A 391 -13.00 -7.89 -7.07
C HIS A 391 -12.62 -9.11 -7.90
N ALA A 392 -12.50 -8.88 -9.20
CA ALA A 392 -11.93 -9.83 -10.14
C ALA A 392 -10.39 -9.97 -9.92
N PRO A 393 -9.74 -10.98 -10.48
CA PRO A 393 -8.27 -11.13 -10.37
C PRO A 393 -7.49 -9.91 -10.89
N ASN A 394 -7.98 -9.24 -11.94
CA ASN A 394 -7.42 -7.99 -12.47
C ASN A 394 -7.71 -6.76 -11.59
N TYR A 395 -8.30 -6.94 -10.41
CA TYR A 395 -8.63 -5.92 -9.43
C TYR A 395 -9.77 -4.97 -9.81
N MET A 396 -10.47 -5.23 -10.91
CA MET A 396 -11.66 -4.45 -11.23
C MET A 396 -12.80 -4.80 -10.27
N PRO A 397 -13.53 -3.80 -9.73
CA PRO A 397 -14.70 -4.05 -8.91
C PRO A 397 -15.83 -4.62 -9.77
N VAL A 398 -16.51 -5.64 -9.27
CA VAL A 398 -17.62 -6.31 -9.95
C VAL A 398 -18.84 -6.34 -9.04
N THR A 399 -19.98 -5.89 -9.56
CA THR A 399 -21.28 -5.94 -8.88
C THR A 399 -22.18 -6.98 -9.55
N VAL A 400 -22.84 -7.82 -8.75
CA VAL A 400 -23.87 -8.77 -9.20
C VAL A 400 -25.16 -8.51 -8.45
N GLY A 401 -26.33 -8.77 -9.06
CA GLY A 401 -27.65 -8.56 -8.44
C GLY A 401 -28.01 -9.52 -7.31
N MET A 402 -27.15 -10.50 -7.02
CA MET A 402 -27.34 -11.49 -5.96
C MET A 402 -26.68 -11.01 -4.65
N LYS A 403 -27.26 -11.35 -3.49
CA LYS A 403 -26.72 -11.09 -2.15
C LYS A 403 -26.25 -12.37 -1.46
N GLY A 404 -25.52 -12.21 -0.35
CA GLY A 404 -25.08 -13.33 0.49
C GLY A 404 -23.82 -14.03 -0.02
N LEU A 405 -23.04 -13.39 -0.89
CA LEU A 405 -21.84 -13.98 -1.47
C LEU A 405 -20.56 -13.65 -0.69
N HIS A 406 -20.66 -13.00 0.48
CA HIS A 406 -19.47 -12.61 1.27
C HIS A 406 -18.50 -13.77 1.45
N ASN A 407 -17.22 -13.52 1.23
CA ASN A 407 -16.10 -14.48 1.33
C ASN A 407 -16.23 -15.71 0.41
N THR A 408 -16.94 -15.59 -0.69
CA THR A 408 -17.00 -16.63 -1.74
C THR A 408 -16.31 -16.16 -3.02
N VAL A 409 -15.84 -17.12 -3.80
CA VAL A 409 -15.35 -16.89 -5.16
C VAL A 409 -16.35 -17.51 -6.13
N GLN A 410 -16.88 -16.71 -7.05
CA GLN A 410 -17.84 -17.16 -8.07
C GLN A 410 -17.36 -16.75 -9.45
N ASN A 411 -17.52 -17.62 -10.44
CA ASN A 411 -17.33 -17.23 -11.82
C ASN A 411 -18.45 -16.29 -12.25
N VAL A 412 -18.08 -15.13 -12.76
CA VAL A 412 -19.00 -14.07 -13.17
C VAL A 412 -18.71 -13.66 -14.60
N ARG A 413 -19.72 -13.79 -15.47
CA ARG A 413 -19.69 -13.24 -16.82
C ARG A 413 -19.98 -11.75 -16.76
N ILE A 414 -19.08 -10.94 -17.28
CA ILE A 414 -19.23 -9.48 -17.29
C ILE A 414 -20.18 -9.09 -18.41
N THR A 415 -21.24 -8.36 -18.05
CA THR A 415 -22.33 -7.97 -18.98
C THR A 415 -22.25 -6.51 -19.37
N ALA A 416 -21.70 -5.65 -18.52
CA ALA A 416 -21.61 -4.21 -18.79
C ALA A 416 -20.51 -3.54 -17.97
N VAL A 417 -20.09 -2.35 -18.42
CA VAL A 417 -19.36 -1.37 -17.59
C VAL A 417 -20.37 -0.63 -16.72
N ASP A 418 -20.05 -0.38 -15.45
CA ASP A 418 -20.90 0.27 -14.46
C ASP A 418 -20.09 1.29 -13.65
N GLY A 419 -20.06 2.54 -14.10
CA GLY A 419 -19.20 3.59 -13.56
C GLY A 419 -17.71 3.23 -13.67
N ASP A 420 -17.01 3.19 -12.52
CA ASP A 420 -15.59 2.82 -12.41
C ASP A 420 -15.39 1.30 -12.21
N GLY A 421 -16.40 0.48 -12.51
CA GLY A 421 -16.38 -0.96 -12.33
C GLY A 421 -17.16 -1.72 -13.38
N LEU A 422 -17.50 -2.95 -13.05
CA LEU A 422 -18.13 -3.90 -13.93
C LEU A 422 -19.43 -4.43 -13.30
N ARG A 423 -20.41 -4.73 -14.13
CA ARG A 423 -21.60 -5.48 -13.78
C ARG A 423 -21.55 -6.85 -14.43
N GLY A 424 -21.97 -7.87 -13.73
CA GLY A 424 -21.97 -9.21 -14.27
C GLY A 424 -23.04 -10.11 -13.66
N GLU A 425 -23.11 -11.32 -14.18
CA GLU A 425 -24.01 -12.37 -13.74
C GLU A 425 -23.19 -13.61 -13.36
N PRO A 426 -23.44 -14.22 -12.18
CA PRO A 426 -22.82 -15.49 -11.82
C PRO A 426 -23.14 -16.55 -12.87
N GLU A 427 -22.14 -17.34 -13.28
CA GLU A 427 -22.32 -18.49 -14.16
C GLU A 427 -22.76 -19.69 -13.32
N GLU A 428 -23.74 -20.43 -13.77
CA GLU A 428 -24.14 -21.70 -13.17
C GLU A 428 -22.97 -22.69 -13.27
N THR A 429 -22.60 -23.30 -12.15
CA THR A 429 -21.51 -24.32 -12.04
C THR A 429 -21.97 -25.66 -12.58
#